data_1c9c4ba15bb0a0c8ba8eaee4604b6800
#
_entry.id   1c9c4ba15bb0a0c8ba8eaee4604b6800
#
_cell.length_a   1.000
_cell.length_b   1.000
_cell.length_c   1.000
_cell.angle_alpha   90.00
_cell.angle_beta   90.00
_cell.angle_gamma   90.00
#
_symmetry.space_group_name_H-M   'P 1'
#
loop_
_entity.id
_entity.type
_entity.pdbx_description
1 polymer ?
#
loop_
_entity_poly.entity_id
_entity_poly.type
_entity_poly.pdbx_seq_one_letter_code
_entity_poly.pdbx_strand_id
1 'polypeptide(L)'
;TSAPNYTDEGYYPVYYEIEYTYGGESMTENGVSYVWLLSDNPPSNTNSIHTHDFRFLETVRPTCTELGFDRFQCAECGALQKTNYTPASGHDYNTVVIREPSCQQGGLELHSCTKCGSYYTESTSMTGHRYETNIVASTCTKNGYTEHICIDCGYKYITDLTPLAKHDYRPTVTAPTCKTKGFTTYKCRNCDDTYVGD
;
A
#
# COMPACT_ATOMS: atom_id res chain seq x y z
N THR A 1 37.06 -25.82 -13.16
CA THR A 1 36.23 -26.83 -12.50
C THR A 1 35.43 -27.51 -13.61
N SER A 2 35.67 -28.82 -13.82
CA SER A 2 34.94 -29.62 -14.80
C SER A 2 33.45 -29.64 -14.45
N ALA A 3 32.59 -29.42 -15.44
CA ALA A 3 31.14 -29.54 -15.26
C ALA A 3 30.82 -30.97 -14.76
N PRO A 4 29.86 -31.10 -13.84
CA PRO A 4 29.42 -32.42 -13.39
C PRO A 4 28.85 -33.20 -14.57
N ASN A 5 29.17 -34.48 -14.64
CA ASN A 5 28.69 -35.36 -15.68
C ASN A 5 27.42 -36.05 -15.16
N TYR A 6 26.26 -35.57 -15.60
CA TYR A 6 24.95 -36.13 -15.23
C TYR A 6 24.59 -37.24 -16.22
N THR A 7 24.39 -38.46 -15.73
CA THR A 7 24.12 -39.65 -16.56
C THR A 7 22.73 -40.23 -16.38
N ASP A 8 21.99 -39.78 -15.36
CA ASP A 8 20.67 -40.32 -15.03
C ASP A 8 19.57 -39.33 -15.38
N GLU A 9 18.36 -39.83 -15.65
CA GLU A 9 17.21 -38.99 -15.83
C GLU A 9 16.86 -38.27 -14.50
N GLY A 10 16.60 -36.96 -14.56
CA GLY A 10 16.23 -36.21 -13.38
C GLY A 10 16.24 -34.70 -13.57
N TYR A 11 15.80 -34.00 -12.54
CA TYR A 11 15.92 -32.56 -12.45
C TYR A 11 17.29 -32.20 -11.88
N TYR A 12 18.08 -31.49 -12.69
CA TYR A 12 19.41 -31.03 -12.30
C TYR A 12 19.42 -29.50 -12.15
N PRO A 13 20.03 -28.98 -11.10
CA PRO A 13 20.18 -27.55 -10.94
C PRO A 13 21.22 -27.01 -11.92
N VAL A 14 20.84 -26.02 -12.70
CA VAL A 14 21.75 -25.23 -13.53
C VAL A 14 21.89 -23.86 -12.88
N TYR A 15 23.12 -23.60 -12.43
CA TYR A 15 23.43 -22.29 -11.83
C TYR A 15 23.78 -21.33 -12.97
N TYR A 16 23.20 -20.14 -12.92
CA TYR A 16 23.49 -19.09 -13.87
C TYR A 16 23.89 -17.81 -13.17
N GLU A 17 24.72 -17.05 -13.84
CA GLU A 17 25.11 -15.71 -13.46
C GLU A 17 24.81 -14.80 -14.65
N ILE A 18 23.98 -13.80 -14.44
CA ILE A 18 23.64 -12.79 -15.44
C ILE A 18 24.30 -11.49 -15.03
N GLU A 19 25.19 -10.99 -15.87
CA GLU A 19 25.77 -9.67 -15.72
C GLU A 19 25.05 -8.71 -16.66
N TYR A 20 24.50 -7.62 -16.11
CA TYR A 20 23.87 -6.58 -16.88
C TYR A 20 24.31 -5.20 -16.41
N THR A 21 24.36 -4.26 -17.35
CA THR A 21 24.81 -2.89 -17.11
C THR A 21 23.65 -1.93 -17.30
N TYR A 22 23.37 -1.12 -16.27
CA TYR A 22 22.36 -0.07 -16.33
C TYR A 22 22.96 1.22 -15.76
N GLY A 23 22.84 2.32 -16.53
CA GLY A 23 23.33 3.63 -16.07
C GLY A 23 24.85 3.72 -15.87
N GLY A 24 25.64 2.77 -16.41
CA GLY A 24 27.11 2.73 -16.25
C GLY A 24 27.57 1.92 -15.03
N GLU A 25 26.65 1.32 -14.28
CA GLU A 25 26.93 0.40 -13.19
C GLU A 25 26.64 -1.04 -13.65
N SER A 26 27.55 -1.97 -13.33
CA SER A 26 27.36 -3.40 -13.57
C SER A 26 26.75 -4.05 -12.35
N MET A 27 25.69 -4.82 -12.57
CA MET A 27 25.03 -5.64 -11.55
C MET A 27 25.08 -7.10 -11.98
N THR A 28 25.25 -7.98 -11.00
CA THR A 28 25.31 -9.42 -11.22
C THR A 28 24.14 -10.08 -10.50
N GLU A 29 23.36 -10.86 -11.21
CA GLU A 29 22.29 -11.68 -10.63
C GLU A 29 22.63 -13.14 -10.78
N ASN A 30 22.62 -13.86 -9.66
CA ASN A 30 22.87 -15.29 -9.60
C ASN A 30 21.55 -16.03 -9.34
N GLY A 31 21.31 -17.09 -10.07
CA GLY A 31 20.12 -17.88 -9.89
C GLY A 31 20.36 -19.37 -10.13
N VAL A 32 19.34 -20.14 -9.82
CA VAL A 32 19.31 -21.58 -10.08
C VAL A 32 18.07 -21.86 -10.91
N SER A 33 18.29 -22.47 -12.07
CA SER A 33 17.21 -23.05 -12.87
C SER A 33 17.32 -24.56 -12.81
N TYR A 34 16.21 -25.26 -12.90
CA TYR A 34 16.21 -26.72 -12.94
C TYR A 34 15.91 -27.18 -14.36
N VAL A 35 16.79 -28.01 -14.90
CA VAL A 35 16.62 -28.61 -16.20
C VAL A 35 16.33 -30.10 -16.02
N TRP A 36 15.29 -30.57 -16.70
CA TRP A 36 15.05 -32.00 -16.79
C TRP A 36 15.94 -32.57 -17.91
N LEU A 37 16.90 -33.42 -17.54
CA LEU A 37 17.67 -34.20 -18.52
C LEU A 37 16.92 -35.50 -18.77
N LEU A 38 16.57 -35.70 -20.02
CA LEU A 38 16.20 -37.03 -20.49
C LEU A 38 17.47 -37.82 -20.66
N SER A 39 17.50 -39.06 -20.21
CA SER A 39 18.66 -39.93 -20.50
C SER A 39 18.78 -40.12 -22.00
N ASP A 40 20.00 -40.00 -22.51
CA ASP A 40 20.28 -40.33 -23.89
C ASP A 40 20.09 -41.83 -24.18
N ASN A 41 19.70 -42.58 -23.15
CA ASN A 41 19.48 -44.00 -23.21
C ASN A 41 18.00 -44.28 -22.84
N PRO A 42 17.07 -44.17 -23.81
CA PRO A 42 15.71 -44.65 -23.54
C PRO A 42 15.82 -46.13 -23.11
N PRO A 43 14.95 -46.61 -22.21
CA PRO A 43 15.00 -47.99 -21.76
C PRO A 43 15.09 -48.86 -22.98
N SER A 44 16.20 -49.63 -23.04
CA SER A 44 16.54 -50.48 -24.15
C SER A 44 15.45 -51.52 -24.38
N ASN A 45 14.49 -51.14 -25.18
CA ASN A 45 13.61 -52.09 -25.82
C ASN A 45 13.65 -51.84 -27.32
N THR A 46 14.50 -52.62 -27.97
CA THR A 46 14.52 -52.95 -29.39
C THR A 46 14.63 -51.80 -30.41
N ASN A 47 15.85 -51.61 -30.92
CA ASN A 47 16.16 -51.31 -32.31
C ASN A 47 14.98 -50.90 -33.20
N SER A 48 14.62 -49.66 -33.13
CA SER A 48 13.97 -49.02 -34.26
C SER A 48 14.34 -47.54 -34.22
N ILE A 49 15.45 -47.20 -34.90
CA ILE A 49 15.69 -45.83 -35.32
C ILE A 49 14.60 -45.54 -36.35
N HIS A 50 13.47 -45.01 -35.89
CA HIS A 50 12.43 -44.57 -36.79
C HIS A 50 12.40 -43.05 -36.86
N THR A 51 12.03 -42.54 -38.00
CA THR A 51 11.68 -41.11 -38.14
C THR A 51 10.33 -40.93 -37.50
N HIS A 52 10.23 -40.06 -36.50
CA HIS A 52 8.97 -39.79 -35.80
C HIS A 52 7.89 -39.28 -36.80
N ASP A 53 6.78 -39.97 -36.87
CA ASP A 53 5.53 -39.52 -37.55
C ASP A 53 4.66 -38.86 -36.51
N PHE A 54 4.90 -37.55 -36.27
CA PHE A 54 4.11 -36.76 -35.31
C PHE A 54 2.76 -36.41 -35.88
N ARG A 55 1.70 -36.90 -35.26
CA ARG A 55 0.33 -36.56 -35.58
C ARG A 55 -0.22 -35.58 -34.54
N PHE A 56 -1.02 -34.62 -35.03
CA PHE A 56 -1.71 -33.67 -34.16
C PHE A 56 -2.58 -34.41 -33.16
N LEU A 57 -2.48 -34.07 -31.89
CA LEU A 57 -3.27 -34.65 -30.79
C LEU A 57 -4.33 -33.65 -30.34
N GLU A 58 -3.91 -32.46 -29.92
CA GLU A 58 -4.79 -31.43 -29.42
C GLU A 58 -4.12 -30.05 -29.42
N THR A 59 -4.93 -28.98 -29.31
CA THR A 59 -4.47 -27.65 -29.00
C THR A 59 -4.75 -27.35 -27.54
N VAL A 60 -3.72 -27.10 -26.76
CA VAL A 60 -3.81 -26.60 -25.39
C VAL A 60 -3.91 -25.10 -25.43
N ARG A 61 -5.04 -24.54 -24.99
CA ARG A 61 -5.25 -23.10 -24.97
C ARG A 61 -4.41 -22.44 -23.84
N PRO A 62 -3.91 -21.20 -24.06
CA PRO A 62 -3.23 -20.49 -23.01
C PRO A 62 -4.17 -20.16 -21.85
N THR A 63 -3.63 -20.20 -20.63
CA THR A 63 -4.30 -19.66 -19.45
C THR A 63 -3.85 -18.22 -19.19
N CYS A 64 -4.22 -17.63 -18.06
CA CYS A 64 -3.75 -16.32 -17.71
C CYS A 64 -2.22 -16.27 -17.49
N THR A 65 -1.63 -17.39 -17.08
CA THR A 65 -0.21 -17.48 -16.67
C THR A 65 0.60 -18.46 -17.50
N GLU A 66 -0.05 -19.40 -18.19
CA GLU A 66 0.62 -20.45 -18.92
C GLU A 66 0.45 -20.27 -20.44
N LEU A 67 1.50 -20.67 -21.17
CA LEU A 67 1.48 -20.67 -22.62
C LEU A 67 0.52 -21.73 -23.15
N GLY A 68 -0.17 -21.40 -24.24
CA GLY A 68 -0.83 -22.38 -25.09
C GLY A 68 0.15 -23.01 -26.06
N PHE A 69 -0.16 -24.20 -26.61
CA PHE A 69 0.63 -24.89 -27.61
C PHE A 69 -0.20 -25.97 -28.31
N ASP A 70 0.27 -26.37 -29.48
CA ASP A 70 -0.20 -27.58 -30.15
C ASP A 70 0.61 -28.77 -29.70
N ARG A 71 -0.07 -29.86 -29.31
CA ARG A 71 0.52 -31.12 -28.90
C ARG A 71 0.41 -32.13 -30.05
N PHE A 72 1.52 -32.75 -30.34
CA PHE A 72 1.63 -33.81 -31.30
C PHE A 72 2.16 -35.07 -30.64
N GLN A 73 1.76 -36.23 -31.13
CA GLN A 73 2.21 -37.53 -30.66
C GLN A 73 2.72 -38.39 -31.82
N CYS A 74 3.86 -39.00 -31.63
CA CYS A 74 4.36 -40.00 -32.59
C CYS A 74 3.47 -41.23 -32.59
N ALA A 75 3.00 -41.60 -33.78
CA ALA A 75 2.08 -42.74 -33.95
C ALA A 75 2.71 -44.09 -33.57
N GLU A 76 4.04 -44.21 -33.64
CA GLU A 76 4.73 -45.47 -33.39
C GLU A 76 5.22 -45.63 -31.95
N CYS A 77 5.87 -44.61 -31.40
CA CYS A 77 6.47 -44.68 -30.06
C CYS A 77 5.75 -43.88 -28.99
N GLY A 78 4.73 -43.08 -29.33
CA GLY A 78 4.02 -42.27 -28.37
C GLY A 78 4.74 -41.02 -27.90
N ALA A 79 5.93 -40.71 -28.39
CA ALA A 79 6.67 -39.50 -28.03
C ALA A 79 5.84 -38.25 -28.27
N LEU A 80 5.89 -37.30 -27.36
CA LEU A 80 5.13 -36.03 -27.43
C LEU A 80 6.03 -34.89 -27.91
N GLN A 81 5.46 -34.04 -28.77
CA GLN A 81 6.06 -32.80 -29.22
C GLN A 81 5.12 -31.65 -29.00
N LYS A 82 5.64 -30.51 -28.60
CA LYS A 82 4.88 -29.25 -28.43
C LYS A 82 5.40 -28.22 -29.44
N THR A 83 4.50 -27.60 -30.17
CA THR A 83 4.82 -26.57 -31.15
C THR A 83 3.77 -25.43 -31.09
N ASN A 84 3.91 -24.43 -31.93
CA ASN A 84 2.95 -23.36 -32.11
C ASN A 84 2.55 -22.70 -30.77
N TYR A 85 3.55 -22.33 -29.98
CA TYR A 85 3.30 -21.71 -28.69
C TYR A 85 2.56 -20.39 -28.82
N THR A 86 1.49 -20.24 -28.02
CA THR A 86 0.71 -19.01 -27.88
C THR A 86 0.99 -18.40 -26.53
N PRO A 87 1.30 -17.10 -26.45
CA PRO A 87 1.55 -16.44 -25.17
C PRO A 87 0.39 -16.60 -24.18
N ALA A 88 0.72 -16.58 -22.88
CA ALA A 88 -0.26 -16.49 -21.81
C ALA A 88 -1.17 -15.29 -22.03
N SER A 89 -2.47 -15.45 -21.74
CA SER A 89 -3.47 -14.41 -22.03
C SER A 89 -3.43 -13.22 -21.10
N GLY A 90 -2.65 -13.31 -20.02
CA GLY A 90 -2.63 -12.33 -18.94
C GLY A 90 -3.93 -12.31 -18.14
N HIS A 91 -3.90 -11.60 -17.02
CA HIS A 91 -5.07 -11.37 -16.21
C HIS A 91 -5.87 -10.17 -16.72
N ASP A 92 -7.18 -10.23 -16.55
CA ASP A 92 -8.13 -9.15 -16.83
C ASP A 92 -8.89 -8.87 -15.54
N TYR A 93 -8.43 -7.86 -14.77
CA TYR A 93 -8.94 -7.58 -13.44
C TYR A 93 -10.13 -6.62 -13.45
N ASN A 94 -11.20 -7.06 -12.77
CA ASN A 94 -12.28 -6.19 -12.36
C ASN A 94 -12.00 -5.69 -10.94
N THR A 95 -12.20 -4.39 -10.69
CA THR A 95 -11.93 -3.75 -9.41
C THR A 95 -13.24 -3.47 -8.68
N VAL A 96 -13.30 -3.83 -7.41
CA VAL A 96 -14.41 -3.53 -6.50
C VAL A 96 -13.87 -2.83 -5.26
N VAL A 97 -14.42 -1.66 -4.94
CA VAL A 97 -14.08 -0.96 -3.71
C VAL A 97 -14.72 -1.68 -2.53
N ILE A 98 -13.90 -2.25 -1.65
CA ILE A 98 -14.31 -2.91 -0.40
C ILE A 98 -14.55 -1.87 0.69
N ARG A 99 -13.71 -0.84 0.73
CA ARG A 99 -13.80 0.24 1.70
C ARG A 99 -13.27 1.52 1.07
N GLU A 100 -14.09 2.57 1.11
CA GLU A 100 -13.67 3.90 0.72
C GLU A 100 -12.61 4.46 1.68
N PRO A 101 -11.62 5.22 1.18
CA PRO A 101 -10.67 5.88 2.04
C PRO A 101 -11.33 7.01 2.85
N SER A 102 -10.91 7.17 4.09
CA SER A 102 -11.30 8.27 4.98
C SER A 102 -10.06 9.00 5.50
N CYS A 103 -10.25 10.06 6.26
CA CYS A 103 -9.13 10.76 6.89
C CYS A 103 -8.49 10.00 8.07
N GLN A 104 -9.11 8.90 8.51
CA GLN A 104 -8.61 8.06 9.61
C GLN A 104 -8.14 6.68 9.15
N GLN A 105 -8.58 6.25 7.96
CA GLN A 105 -8.29 4.92 7.46
C GLN A 105 -8.19 4.93 5.95
N GLY A 106 -7.14 4.24 5.41
CA GLY A 106 -6.99 4.04 3.98
C GLY A 106 -8.11 3.18 3.40
N GLY A 107 -8.36 3.35 2.12
CA GLY A 107 -9.28 2.51 1.37
C GLY A 107 -8.74 1.09 1.16
N LEU A 108 -9.58 0.22 0.65
CA LEU A 108 -9.24 -1.15 0.26
C LEU A 108 -10.01 -1.52 -1.00
N GLU A 109 -9.29 -1.96 -2.01
CA GLU A 109 -9.83 -2.43 -3.27
C GLU A 109 -9.55 -3.91 -3.44
N LEU A 110 -10.51 -4.63 -4.03
CA LEU A 110 -10.38 -6.00 -4.48
C LEU A 110 -10.29 -6.03 -5.99
N HIS A 111 -9.22 -6.63 -6.50
CA HIS A 111 -9.02 -6.89 -7.91
C HIS A 111 -9.20 -8.37 -8.18
N SER A 112 -10.20 -8.75 -8.97
CA SER A 112 -10.50 -10.15 -9.32
C SER A 112 -10.42 -10.37 -10.81
N CYS A 113 -9.65 -11.39 -11.24
CA CYS A 113 -9.53 -11.73 -12.64
C CYS A 113 -10.82 -12.37 -13.15
N THR A 114 -11.40 -11.78 -14.21
CA THR A 114 -12.64 -12.27 -14.84
C THR A 114 -12.46 -13.62 -15.54
N LYS A 115 -11.22 -13.97 -15.92
CA LYS A 115 -10.90 -15.18 -16.68
C LYS A 115 -10.59 -16.40 -15.81
N CYS A 116 -9.85 -16.21 -14.70
CA CYS A 116 -9.38 -17.32 -13.87
C CYS A 116 -9.80 -17.25 -12.40
N GLY A 117 -10.42 -16.14 -11.98
CA GLY A 117 -10.86 -15.94 -10.60
C GLY A 117 -9.74 -15.64 -9.60
N SER A 118 -8.47 -15.55 -10.02
CA SER A 118 -7.41 -15.09 -9.12
C SER A 118 -7.68 -13.67 -8.65
N TYR A 119 -7.32 -13.34 -7.43
CA TYR A 119 -7.57 -12.03 -6.85
C TYR A 119 -6.43 -11.56 -5.96
N TYR A 120 -6.36 -10.25 -5.78
CA TYR A 120 -5.52 -9.59 -4.79
C TYR A 120 -6.24 -8.35 -4.25
N THR A 121 -5.76 -7.83 -3.13
CA THR A 121 -6.26 -6.57 -2.56
C THR A 121 -5.19 -5.52 -2.59
N GLU A 122 -5.60 -4.27 -2.84
CA GLU A 122 -4.74 -3.10 -2.81
C GLU A 122 -5.27 -2.08 -1.82
N SER A 123 -4.36 -1.50 -1.02
CA SER A 123 -4.71 -0.46 -0.06
C SER A 123 -4.46 0.92 -0.68
N THR A 124 -5.45 1.81 -0.60
CA THR A 124 -5.29 3.20 -1.01
C THR A 124 -4.99 4.10 0.18
N SER A 125 -4.37 5.24 -0.07
CA SER A 125 -4.01 6.21 0.96
C SER A 125 -5.24 6.80 1.65
N MET A 126 -5.05 7.28 2.89
CA MET A 126 -6.05 8.09 3.60
C MET A 126 -6.28 9.42 2.85
N THR A 127 -7.49 9.96 2.94
CA THR A 127 -7.85 11.24 2.28
C THR A 127 -7.24 12.48 2.93
N GLY A 128 -6.66 12.34 4.13
CA GLY A 128 -6.24 13.47 4.95
C GLY A 128 -7.40 14.14 5.65
N HIS A 129 -7.09 15.09 6.55
CA HIS A 129 -8.11 15.84 7.28
C HIS A 129 -8.45 17.15 6.56
N ARG A 130 -9.72 17.50 6.52
CA ARG A 130 -10.24 18.81 6.10
C ARG A 130 -10.67 19.59 7.31
N TYR A 131 -9.99 20.70 7.61
CA TYR A 131 -10.23 21.46 8.83
C TYR A 131 -11.10 22.68 8.58
N GLU A 132 -12.10 22.87 9.46
CA GLU A 132 -12.75 24.13 9.70
C GLU A 132 -12.08 24.80 10.92
N THR A 133 -11.93 26.12 10.87
CA THR A 133 -11.25 26.89 11.92
C THR A 133 -12.23 27.78 12.66
N ASN A 134 -12.12 27.81 14.01
CA ASN A 134 -12.90 28.69 14.88
C ASN A 134 -11.94 29.47 15.78
N ILE A 135 -12.01 30.80 15.74
CA ILE A 135 -11.19 31.68 16.57
C ILE A 135 -11.91 31.94 17.88
N VAL A 136 -11.33 31.51 18.98
CA VAL A 136 -11.77 31.78 20.33
C VAL A 136 -10.95 32.94 20.89
N ALA A 137 -11.58 34.12 21.07
CA ALA A 137 -10.89 35.29 21.61
C ALA A 137 -10.51 35.07 23.08
N SER A 138 -9.35 35.64 23.48
CA SER A 138 -8.95 35.62 24.89
C SER A 138 -9.87 36.49 25.75
N THR A 139 -10.05 36.04 26.97
CA THR A 139 -10.71 36.82 28.02
C THR A 139 -9.70 37.16 29.13
N CYS A 140 -10.07 37.94 30.10
CA CYS A 140 -9.19 38.22 31.26
C CYS A 140 -8.98 37.00 32.17
N THR A 141 -9.70 35.89 31.94
CA THR A 141 -9.62 34.65 32.73
C THR A 141 -9.23 33.43 31.92
N LYS A 142 -9.29 33.49 30.55
CA LYS A 142 -8.99 32.41 29.66
C LYS A 142 -8.16 32.88 28.47
N ASN A 143 -7.17 32.13 28.10
CA ASN A 143 -6.41 32.35 26.87
C ASN A 143 -7.31 32.17 25.64
N GLY A 144 -7.03 32.94 24.60
CA GLY A 144 -7.62 32.71 23.31
C GLY A 144 -6.81 31.69 22.50
N TYR A 145 -7.40 31.13 21.47
CA TYR A 145 -6.78 30.14 20.58
C TYR A 145 -7.56 30.01 19.27
N THR A 146 -6.92 29.43 18.29
CA THR A 146 -7.61 28.97 17.07
C THR A 146 -7.86 27.47 17.21
N GLU A 147 -9.13 27.05 17.18
CA GLU A 147 -9.54 25.66 17.15
C GLU A 147 -9.68 25.21 15.70
N HIS A 148 -9.10 24.04 15.38
CA HIS A 148 -9.21 23.37 14.09
C HIS A 148 -10.01 22.09 14.29
N ILE A 149 -11.11 21.94 13.56
CA ILE A 149 -12.00 20.78 13.66
C ILE A 149 -12.08 20.11 12.30
N CYS A 150 -11.66 18.84 12.21
CA CYS A 150 -11.88 18.08 10.98
C CYS A 150 -13.38 17.83 10.78
N ILE A 151 -13.90 18.29 9.65
CA ILE A 151 -15.35 18.18 9.34
C ILE A 151 -15.78 16.75 9.04
N ASP A 152 -14.82 15.88 8.68
CA ASP A 152 -15.10 14.49 8.31
C ASP A 152 -15.08 13.53 9.50
N CYS A 153 -14.21 13.75 10.50
CA CYS A 153 -14.03 12.83 11.63
C CYS A 153 -14.14 13.47 13.01
N GLY A 154 -14.26 14.81 13.09
CA GLY A 154 -14.34 15.52 14.36
C GLY A 154 -13.01 15.65 15.13
N TYR A 155 -11.87 15.19 14.56
CA TYR A 155 -10.59 15.39 15.20
C TYR A 155 -10.30 16.87 15.37
N LYS A 156 -9.79 17.25 16.57
CA LYS A 156 -9.56 18.65 16.94
C LYS A 156 -8.14 18.87 17.41
N TYR A 157 -7.61 20.04 17.09
CA TYR A 157 -6.39 20.57 17.70
C TYR A 157 -6.47 22.10 17.78
N ILE A 158 -5.62 22.72 18.58
CA ILE A 158 -5.58 24.16 18.78
C ILE A 158 -4.22 24.73 18.39
N THR A 159 -4.25 25.96 17.87
CA THR A 159 -3.06 26.76 17.54
C THR A 159 -3.24 28.19 18.02
N ASP A 160 -2.26 29.05 17.78
CA ASP A 160 -2.31 30.52 17.95
C ASP A 160 -2.80 30.93 19.35
N LEU A 161 -2.23 30.31 20.38
CA LEU A 161 -2.52 30.65 21.77
C LEU A 161 -2.23 32.12 22.01
N THR A 162 -3.26 32.89 22.40
CA THR A 162 -3.12 34.28 22.79
C THR A 162 -3.22 34.45 24.29
N PRO A 163 -2.38 35.30 24.91
CA PRO A 163 -2.42 35.54 26.34
C PRO A 163 -3.77 36.08 26.85
N LEU A 164 -3.97 36.02 28.14
CA LEU A 164 -5.14 36.64 28.80
C LEU A 164 -5.27 38.10 28.40
N ALA A 165 -6.50 38.53 28.14
CA ALA A 165 -6.81 39.93 27.95
C ALA A 165 -6.63 40.69 29.28
N LYS A 166 -6.27 41.97 29.18
CA LYS A 166 -6.18 42.84 30.36
C LYS A 166 -7.53 43.04 30.98
N HIS A 167 -7.56 43.17 32.33
CA HIS A 167 -8.78 43.56 33.04
C HIS A 167 -9.16 45.02 32.75
N ASP A 168 -10.43 45.27 32.55
CA ASP A 168 -11.03 46.60 32.37
C ASP A 168 -11.76 46.98 33.65
N TYR A 169 -11.04 47.64 34.58
CA TYR A 169 -11.59 47.97 35.87
C TYR A 169 -12.40 49.28 35.86
N ARG A 170 -13.59 49.23 36.50
CA ARG A 170 -14.37 50.42 36.85
C ARG A 170 -14.19 50.76 38.32
N PRO A 171 -13.81 52.01 38.65
CA PRO A 171 -13.74 52.45 40.02
C PRO A 171 -15.14 52.77 40.55
N THR A 172 -15.37 52.44 41.83
CA THR A 172 -16.51 52.87 42.61
C THR A 172 -15.98 53.42 43.93
N VAL A 173 -16.20 54.72 44.19
CA VAL A 173 -15.72 55.41 45.38
C VAL A 173 -16.73 55.26 46.51
N THR A 174 -16.27 54.75 47.66
CA THR A 174 -17.03 54.80 48.92
C THR A 174 -16.46 55.91 49.77
N ALA A 175 -17.33 56.94 50.04
CA ALA A 175 -16.88 58.07 50.78
C ALA A 175 -16.53 57.72 52.26
N PRO A 176 -15.60 58.44 52.90
CA PRO A 176 -15.29 58.23 54.30
C PRO A 176 -16.46 58.60 55.18
N THR A 177 -16.59 57.96 56.35
CA THR A 177 -17.53 58.29 57.40
C THR A 177 -16.76 58.77 58.62
N CYS A 178 -17.47 59.20 59.68
CA CYS A 178 -16.86 59.62 60.98
C CYS A 178 -16.07 58.42 61.63
N LYS A 179 -16.31 57.18 61.23
CA LYS A 179 -15.77 55.99 61.88
C LYS A 179 -14.89 55.14 60.92
N THR A 180 -14.99 55.33 59.60
CA THR A 180 -14.26 54.52 58.63
C THR A 180 -13.67 55.39 57.56
N LYS A 181 -12.44 55.01 57.09
CA LYS A 181 -11.81 55.64 55.94
C LYS A 181 -12.60 55.30 54.66
N GLY A 182 -12.67 56.24 53.74
CA GLY A 182 -13.16 55.97 52.39
C GLY A 182 -12.19 55.06 51.65
N PHE A 183 -12.69 54.37 50.64
CA PHE A 183 -11.92 53.49 49.75
C PHE A 183 -12.50 53.47 48.36
N THR A 184 -11.68 53.05 47.36
CA THR A 184 -12.15 52.87 45.99
C THR A 184 -12.10 51.39 45.66
N THR A 185 -13.26 50.83 45.25
CA THR A 185 -13.35 49.46 44.76
C THR A 185 -13.26 49.50 43.25
N TYR A 186 -12.33 48.67 42.70
CA TYR A 186 -12.17 48.45 41.26
C TYR A 186 -12.75 47.10 40.90
N LYS A 187 -13.82 47.07 40.07
CA LYS A 187 -14.43 45.86 39.58
C LYS A 187 -14.22 45.71 38.06
N CYS A 188 -13.73 44.53 37.62
CA CYS A 188 -13.59 44.24 36.22
C CYS A 188 -14.95 44.15 35.54
N ARG A 189 -15.07 44.72 34.33
CA ARG A 189 -16.31 44.66 33.55
C ARG A 189 -16.55 43.29 32.90
N ASN A 190 -15.47 42.56 32.68
CA ASN A 190 -15.49 41.34 31.84
C ASN A 190 -15.37 40.06 32.67
N CYS A 191 -15.15 40.16 33.98
CA CYS A 191 -15.12 39.06 34.95
C CYS A 191 -15.44 39.55 36.36
N ASP A 192 -15.42 38.63 37.32
CA ASP A 192 -15.77 38.97 38.72
C ASP A 192 -14.59 39.46 39.57
N ASP A 193 -13.44 39.71 38.93
CA ASP A 193 -12.26 40.16 39.64
C ASP A 193 -12.46 41.57 40.18
N THR A 194 -12.10 41.75 41.48
CA THR A 194 -12.25 43.01 42.20
C THR A 194 -11.08 43.23 43.13
N TYR A 195 -10.63 44.47 43.28
CA TYR A 195 -9.68 44.86 44.29
C TYR A 195 -10.02 46.24 44.89
N VAL A 196 -9.47 46.51 46.06
CA VAL A 196 -9.64 47.80 46.72
C VAL A 196 -8.30 48.54 46.63
N GLY A 197 -8.38 49.78 46.17
CA GLY A 197 -7.25 50.70 46.15
C GLY A 197 -7.50 51.87 47.10
N ASP A 198 -6.41 52.46 47.58
CA ASP A 198 -6.41 53.64 48.42
C ASP A 198 -6.77 54.90 47.60
#